data_55ae139417a9e376096449abf02f808c
#
_entry.id   55ae139417a9e376096449abf02f808c
#
_cell.length_a   1.000
_cell.length_b   1.000
_cell.length_c   1.000
_cell.angle_alpha   90.00
_cell.angle_beta   90.00
_cell.angle_gamma   90.00
#
_symmetry.space_group_name_H-M   'P 1'
#
loop_
_entity.id
_entity.type
_entity.pdbx_description
1 polymer ?
#
loop_
_entity_poly.entity_id
_entity_poly.type
_entity_poly.pdbx_seq_one_letter_code
_entity_poly.pdbx_strand_id
1 'polypeptide(L)'
;MAKDKTNNERFGILIEERNDVDFPYYNDKPVKVPIWKWIVAWASTFVGFLVLSFYPASNDIESIVPRILFAAIPLVTFALLLKPYWKAIFKKPRAKDYWYMVLFAGFNMVLTPILALLVTLFGFPTAGNTAAGGLADASVIELIAFYVGTGIQLFGEELVVIIPFLAVLSILHSRFHVSRKKSIFWAFLVSAVWFGALHLPTYQWNIVQAIVIIGGARIALTLAFIRTKNIWVSTGAHIINDWVLFTAAMLFALVS
;
A
#
# COMPACT_ATOMS: atom_id res chain seq x y z
N MET A 1 -26.49 -12.86 21.67
CA MET A 1 -25.72 -11.83 22.42
C MET A 1 -24.26 -11.60 21.92
N ALA A 2 -23.60 -12.53 21.25
CA ALA A 2 -22.23 -12.32 20.73
C ALA A 2 -22.14 -11.40 19.48
N LYS A 3 -23.19 -11.37 18.64
CA LYS A 3 -23.24 -10.53 17.41
C LYS A 3 -23.27 -9.02 17.69
N ASP A 4 -23.74 -8.60 18.84
CA ASP A 4 -23.93 -7.16 19.16
C ASP A 4 -22.64 -6.50 19.68
N LYS A 5 -21.77 -7.24 20.38
CA LYS A 5 -20.49 -6.71 20.87
C LYS A 5 -19.48 -6.43 19.76
N THR A 6 -19.47 -7.23 18.68
CA THR A 6 -18.56 -7.03 17.55
C THR A 6 -18.94 -5.82 16.69
N ASN A 7 -20.22 -5.43 16.65
CA ASN A 7 -20.67 -4.24 15.90
C ASN A 7 -20.24 -2.92 16.56
N ASN A 8 -20.15 -2.86 17.90
CA ASN A 8 -19.70 -1.67 18.62
C ASN A 8 -18.19 -1.41 18.50
N GLU A 9 -17.39 -2.41 18.12
CA GLU A 9 -15.95 -2.29 17.93
C GLU A 9 -15.54 -1.93 16.49
N ARG A 10 -16.49 -1.87 15.54
CA ARG A 10 -16.23 -1.43 14.16
C ARG A 10 -16.34 0.08 14.02
N PHE A 11 -15.61 0.61 13.05
CA PHE A 11 -15.81 1.99 12.60
C PHE A 11 -17.17 2.13 11.89
N GLY A 12 -17.60 3.38 11.67
CA GLY A 12 -18.85 3.66 10.94
C GLY A 12 -18.84 3.07 9.52
N ILE A 13 -20.05 2.90 8.95
CA ILE A 13 -20.29 2.25 7.65
C ILE A 13 -19.49 2.87 6.49
N LEU A 14 -19.06 4.11 6.60
CA LEU A 14 -18.23 4.76 5.60
C LEU A 14 -16.79 4.21 5.58
N ILE A 15 -16.27 3.76 6.73
CA ILE A 15 -14.90 3.27 6.87
C ILE A 15 -14.83 1.75 6.77
N GLU A 16 -15.80 1.03 7.36
CA GLU A 16 -15.83 -0.44 7.35
C GLU A 16 -17.18 -0.94 6.86
N GLU A 17 -17.17 -1.92 5.95
CA GLU A 17 -18.40 -2.64 5.59
C GLU A 17 -18.96 -3.40 6.80
N ARG A 18 -20.28 -3.32 6.97
CA ARG A 18 -21.02 -4.15 7.93
C ARG A 18 -21.31 -5.51 7.32
N ASN A 19 -20.33 -6.38 7.35
CA ASN A 19 -20.45 -7.77 6.93
C ASN A 19 -19.75 -8.66 7.98
N ASP A 20 -19.87 -9.98 7.85
CA ASP A 20 -19.22 -10.94 8.76
C ASP A 20 -17.71 -11.09 8.53
N VAL A 21 -17.13 -10.30 7.61
CA VAL A 21 -15.70 -10.34 7.27
C VAL A 21 -14.93 -9.39 8.17
N ASP A 22 -13.89 -9.90 8.82
CA ASP A 22 -12.97 -9.11 9.62
C ASP A 22 -11.52 -9.28 9.17
N PHE A 23 -10.61 -8.50 9.76
CA PHE A 23 -9.18 -8.62 9.46
C PHE A 23 -8.68 -10.02 9.82
N PRO A 24 -7.83 -10.64 8.99
CA PRO A 24 -7.17 -11.88 9.39
C PRO A 24 -6.15 -11.62 10.50
N TYR A 25 -5.92 -12.63 11.32
CA TYR A 25 -4.87 -12.76 12.35
C TYR A 25 -5.00 -11.88 13.59
N TYR A 26 -5.70 -10.74 13.56
CA TYR A 26 -5.71 -9.78 14.67
C TYR A 26 -6.31 -10.33 15.97
N ASN A 27 -7.23 -11.31 15.86
CA ASN A 27 -7.89 -11.99 16.98
C ASN A 27 -7.50 -13.47 17.06
N ASP A 28 -6.27 -13.80 16.68
CA ASP A 28 -5.73 -15.15 16.57
C ASP A 28 -6.47 -16.06 15.56
N LYS A 29 -7.25 -15.48 14.61
CA LYS A 29 -7.98 -16.21 13.54
C LYS A 29 -7.53 -15.73 12.16
N PRO A 30 -7.42 -16.62 11.17
CA PRO A 30 -7.62 -18.08 11.21
C PRO A 30 -6.50 -18.84 11.92
N VAL A 31 -5.42 -18.18 12.29
CA VAL A 31 -4.27 -18.75 13.00
C VAL A 31 -3.63 -17.71 13.90
N LYS A 32 -3.13 -18.16 15.06
CA LYS A 32 -2.31 -17.34 15.96
C LYS A 32 -0.91 -17.20 15.38
N VAL A 33 -0.49 -15.95 15.12
CA VAL A 33 0.82 -15.64 14.54
C VAL A 33 1.76 -15.16 15.66
N PRO A 34 2.83 -15.89 15.97
CA PRO A 34 3.82 -15.44 16.95
C PRO A 34 4.58 -14.19 16.47
N ILE A 35 5.02 -13.34 17.40
CA ILE A 35 5.64 -12.05 17.11
C ILE A 35 6.85 -12.18 16.16
N TRP A 36 7.70 -13.20 16.35
CA TRP A 36 8.87 -13.39 15.49
C TRP A 36 8.52 -13.57 14.00
N LYS A 37 7.36 -14.24 13.70
CA LYS A 37 6.90 -14.36 12.32
C LYS A 37 6.50 -13.01 11.73
N TRP A 38 5.90 -12.14 12.53
CA TRP A 38 5.60 -10.77 12.11
C TRP A 38 6.87 -9.96 11.86
N ILE A 39 7.89 -10.09 12.72
CA ILE A 39 9.17 -9.43 12.53
C ILE A 39 9.83 -9.88 11.22
N VAL A 40 9.89 -11.19 10.97
CA VAL A 40 10.48 -11.73 9.73
C VAL A 40 9.68 -11.33 8.49
N ALA A 41 8.34 -11.39 8.55
CA ALA A 41 7.49 -10.95 7.44
C ALA A 41 7.66 -9.45 7.15
N TRP A 42 7.72 -8.59 8.18
CA TRP A 42 7.97 -7.17 8.00
C TRP A 42 9.37 -6.90 7.48
N ALA A 43 10.40 -7.51 8.04
CA ALA A 43 11.78 -7.38 7.57
C ALA A 43 11.92 -7.79 6.10
N SER A 44 11.18 -8.81 5.64
CA SER A 44 11.21 -9.23 4.23
C SER A 44 10.67 -8.15 3.28
N THR A 45 9.76 -7.28 3.72
CA THR A 45 9.30 -6.13 2.91
C THR A 45 10.43 -5.13 2.71
N PHE A 46 11.26 -4.91 3.74
CA PHE A 46 12.43 -4.06 3.64
C PHE A 46 13.50 -4.66 2.73
N VAL A 47 13.75 -5.97 2.83
CA VAL A 47 14.69 -6.65 1.92
C VAL A 47 14.23 -6.52 0.47
N GLY A 48 12.95 -6.72 0.18
CA GLY A 48 12.38 -6.49 -1.15
C GLY A 48 12.62 -5.06 -1.64
N PHE A 49 12.38 -4.08 -0.77
CA PHE A 49 12.64 -2.66 -1.08
C PHE A 49 14.12 -2.39 -1.37
N LEU A 50 15.06 -2.96 -0.61
CA LEU A 50 16.48 -2.82 -0.90
C LEU A 50 16.84 -3.41 -2.27
N VAL A 51 16.27 -4.57 -2.63
CA VAL A 51 16.48 -5.15 -3.97
C VAL A 51 15.97 -4.20 -5.04
N LEU A 52 14.76 -3.65 -4.90
CA LEU A 52 14.22 -2.68 -5.87
C LEU A 52 15.11 -1.43 -6.00
N SER A 53 15.64 -0.93 -4.87
CA SER A 53 16.39 0.34 -4.83
C SER A 53 17.84 0.21 -5.31
N PHE A 54 18.48 -0.95 -5.14
CA PHE A 54 19.91 -1.14 -5.42
C PHE A 54 20.19 -2.08 -6.60
N TYR A 55 19.16 -2.69 -7.20
CA TYR A 55 19.36 -3.51 -8.39
C TYR A 55 19.72 -2.62 -9.58
N PRO A 56 20.83 -2.89 -10.29
CA PRO A 56 21.25 -2.09 -11.44
C PRO A 56 20.35 -2.44 -12.65
N ALA A 57 19.40 -1.58 -12.95
CA ALA A 57 18.57 -1.68 -14.15
C ALA A 57 18.79 -0.42 -15.00
N SER A 58 19.07 -0.60 -16.29
CA SER A 58 19.40 0.48 -17.23
C SER A 58 18.19 0.99 -18.01
N ASN A 59 17.09 0.24 -18.00
CA ASN A 59 15.86 0.54 -18.74
C ASN A 59 14.64 -0.12 -18.11
N ASP A 60 13.44 0.19 -18.59
CA ASP A 60 12.18 -0.32 -18.05
C ASP A 60 12.04 -1.86 -18.19
N ILE A 61 12.60 -2.45 -19.24
CA ILE A 61 12.55 -3.92 -19.44
C ILE A 61 13.38 -4.62 -18.36
N GLU A 62 14.60 -4.15 -18.12
CA GLU A 62 15.47 -4.68 -17.07
C GLU A 62 14.88 -4.45 -15.68
N SER A 63 14.20 -3.33 -15.47
CA SER A 63 13.56 -2.99 -14.19
C SER A 63 12.40 -3.93 -13.79
N ILE A 64 11.88 -4.75 -14.71
CA ILE A 64 10.88 -5.77 -14.39
C ILE A 64 11.41 -6.78 -13.36
N VAL A 65 12.68 -7.16 -13.46
CA VAL A 65 13.29 -8.14 -12.53
C VAL A 65 13.26 -7.66 -11.08
N PRO A 66 13.83 -6.49 -10.72
CA PRO A 66 13.76 -6.00 -9.34
C PRO A 66 12.33 -5.74 -8.87
N ARG A 67 11.41 -5.32 -9.74
CA ARG A 67 9.99 -5.14 -9.42
C ARG A 67 9.31 -6.48 -9.06
N ILE A 68 9.61 -7.54 -9.79
CA ILE A 68 9.13 -8.90 -9.46
C ILE A 68 9.72 -9.35 -8.11
N LEU A 69 11.03 -9.19 -7.90
CA LEU A 69 11.68 -9.58 -6.65
C LEU A 69 11.15 -8.79 -5.46
N PHE A 70 10.90 -7.50 -5.65
CA PHE A 70 10.29 -6.63 -4.62
C PHE A 70 8.93 -7.17 -4.12
N ALA A 71 8.08 -7.62 -5.02
CA ALA A 71 6.79 -8.21 -4.67
C ALA A 71 6.95 -9.67 -4.17
N ALA A 72 7.81 -10.46 -4.81
CA ALA A 72 7.95 -11.89 -4.54
C ALA A 72 8.59 -12.18 -3.19
N ILE A 73 9.62 -11.43 -2.77
CA ILE A 73 10.33 -11.67 -1.51
C ILE A 73 9.38 -11.61 -0.31
N PRO A 74 8.60 -10.53 -0.07
CA PRO A 74 7.66 -10.50 1.04
C PRO A 74 6.51 -11.49 0.87
N LEU A 75 6.00 -11.70 -0.35
CA LEU A 75 4.90 -12.63 -0.59
C LEU A 75 5.29 -14.08 -0.29
N VAL A 76 6.44 -14.52 -0.79
CA VAL A 76 6.95 -15.88 -0.54
C VAL A 76 7.27 -16.06 0.94
N THR A 77 7.94 -15.10 1.56
CA THR A 77 8.22 -15.15 3.00
C THR A 77 6.93 -15.26 3.82
N PHE A 78 5.95 -14.42 3.54
CA PHE A 78 4.65 -14.45 4.19
C PHE A 78 3.93 -15.78 3.99
N ALA A 79 3.98 -16.34 2.77
CA ALA A 79 3.39 -17.63 2.45
C ALA A 79 4.07 -18.79 3.21
N LEU A 80 5.39 -18.78 3.30
CA LEU A 80 6.16 -19.80 4.03
C LEU A 80 5.89 -19.74 5.56
N LEU A 81 5.78 -18.55 6.12
CA LEU A 81 5.56 -18.34 7.57
C LEU A 81 4.14 -18.71 8.00
N LEU A 82 3.14 -18.46 7.16
CA LEU A 82 1.71 -18.55 7.53
C LEU A 82 0.97 -19.74 6.92
N LYS A 83 1.66 -20.68 6.28
CA LYS A 83 1.05 -21.90 5.70
C LYS A 83 -0.06 -22.48 6.61
N PRO A 84 -1.19 -22.90 6.10
CA PRO A 84 -1.81 -22.69 4.79
C PRO A 84 -2.58 -21.35 4.71
N TYR A 85 -2.51 -20.51 5.73
CA TYR A 85 -3.41 -19.39 6.00
C TYR A 85 -3.02 -18.07 5.30
N TRP A 86 -1.87 -18.00 4.64
CA TRP A 86 -1.38 -16.77 3.98
C TRP A 86 -2.37 -16.15 2.99
N LYS A 87 -3.25 -16.99 2.39
CA LYS A 87 -4.27 -16.52 1.44
C LYS A 87 -5.39 -15.70 2.08
N ALA A 88 -5.44 -15.59 3.41
CA ALA A 88 -6.52 -14.88 4.11
C ALA A 88 -6.61 -13.36 3.78
N ILE A 89 -5.52 -12.76 3.27
CA ILE A 89 -5.51 -11.37 2.78
C ILE A 89 -6.03 -11.24 1.34
N PHE A 90 -6.14 -12.36 0.60
CA PHE A 90 -6.57 -12.43 -0.78
C PHE A 90 -8.01 -12.94 -0.85
N LYS A 91 -8.92 -12.12 -1.32
CA LYS A 91 -10.32 -12.50 -1.52
C LYS A 91 -10.69 -12.29 -2.97
N LYS A 92 -11.62 -13.11 -3.51
CA LYS A 92 -12.16 -12.87 -4.84
C LYS A 92 -12.90 -11.51 -4.83
N PRO A 93 -12.50 -10.54 -5.66
CA PRO A 93 -13.21 -9.27 -5.75
C PRO A 93 -14.67 -9.47 -6.18
N ARG A 94 -15.57 -8.74 -5.55
CA ARG A 94 -16.99 -8.66 -5.91
C ARG A 94 -17.19 -7.47 -6.86
N ALA A 95 -18.33 -7.41 -7.55
CA ALA A 95 -18.62 -6.30 -8.47
C ALA A 95 -18.46 -4.91 -7.81
N LYS A 96 -18.92 -4.75 -6.56
CA LYS A 96 -18.75 -3.50 -5.80
C LYS A 96 -17.28 -3.19 -5.42
N ASP A 97 -16.43 -4.19 -5.38
CA ASP A 97 -15.03 -3.99 -5.02
C ASP A 97 -14.27 -3.23 -6.13
N TYR A 98 -14.65 -3.43 -7.41
CA TYR A 98 -14.13 -2.63 -8.54
C TYR A 98 -14.54 -1.16 -8.43
N TRP A 99 -15.77 -0.89 -7.98
CA TRP A 99 -16.21 0.48 -7.69
C TRP A 99 -15.39 1.11 -6.56
N TYR A 100 -15.07 0.34 -5.52
CA TYR A 100 -14.19 0.85 -4.45
C TYR A 100 -12.77 1.13 -4.94
N MET A 101 -12.23 0.35 -5.87
CA MET A 101 -10.92 0.66 -6.48
C MET A 101 -10.94 2.07 -7.11
N VAL A 102 -11.96 2.36 -7.92
CA VAL A 102 -12.12 3.68 -8.56
C VAL A 102 -12.35 4.78 -7.53
N LEU A 103 -13.23 4.56 -6.55
CA LEU A 103 -13.56 5.54 -5.52
C LEU A 103 -12.33 5.94 -4.68
N PHE A 104 -11.55 4.95 -4.23
CA PHE A 104 -10.38 5.22 -3.41
C PHE A 104 -9.19 5.76 -4.23
N ALA A 105 -9.05 5.39 -5.50
CA ALA A 105 -8.12 6.03 -6.42
C ALA A 105 -8.48 7.52 -6.60
N GLY A 106 -9.75 7.84 -6.91
CA GLY A 106 -10.21 9.22 -7.03
C GLY A 106 -10.04 10.02 -5.73
N PHE A 107 -10.32 9.40 -4.57
CA PHE A 107 -10.06 10.04 -3.28
C PHE A 107 -8.57 10.35 -3.10
N ASN A 108 -7.67 9.43 -3.48
CA ASN A 108 -6.23 9.67 -3.39
C ASN A 108 -5.76 10.78 -4.33
N MET A 109 -6.29 10.82 -5.57
CA MET A 109 -6.00 11.88 -6.55
C MET A 109 -6.40 13.29 -6.06
N VAL A 110 -7.40 13.39 -5.18
CA VAL A 110 -7.80 14.66 -4.55
C VAL A 110 -6.99 14.93 -3.30
N LEU A 111 -6.79 13.93 -2.45
CA LEU A 111 -6.10 14.08 -1.16
C LEU A 111 -4.62 14.47 -1.34
N THR A 112 -3.91 13.81 -2.24
CA THR A 112 -2.46 14.01 -2.42
C THR A 112 -2.11 15.45 -2.85
N PRO A 113 -2.76 16.06 -3.86
CA PRO A 113 -2.52 17.47 -4.18
C PRO A 113 -2.87 18.44 -3.06
N ILE A 114 -3.91 18.14 -2.27
CA ILE A 114 -4.26 18.98 -1.10
C ILE A 114 -3.13 18.94 -0.07
N LEU A 115 -2.59 17.75 0.23
CA LEU A 115 -1.46 17.61 1.14
C LEU A 115 -0.21 18.32 0.60
N ALA A 116 0.07 18.21 -0.70
CA ALA A 116 1.19 18.89 -1.35
C ALA A 116 1.02 20.42 -1.27
N LEU A 117 -0.19 20.94 -1.54
CA LEU A 117 -0.50 22.36 -1.41
C LEU A 117 -0.30 22.85 0.03
N LEU A 118 -0.79 22.11 1.02
CA LEU A 118 -0.61 22.48 2.43
C LEU A 118 0.86 22.53 2.81
N VAL A 119 1.64 21.51 2.43
CA VAL A 119 3.10 21.46 2.70
C VAL A 119 3.80 22.67 2.07
N THR A 120 3.45 23.04 0.83
CA THR A 120 4.00 24.20 0.14
C THR A 120 3.58 25.52 0.78
N LEU A 121 2.32 25.67 1.20
CA LEU A 121 1.82 26.86 1.88
C LEU A 121 2.51 27.10 3.23
N PHE A 122 2.95 26.03 3.90
CA PHE A 122 3.77 26.12 5.12
C PHE A 122 5.26 26.37 4.83
N GLY A 123 5.64 26.63 3.58
CA GLY A 123 7.00 26.99 3.18
C GLY A 123 7.97 25.81 3.05
N PHE A 124 7.49 24.57 3.04
CA PHE A 124 8.36 23.41 2.82
C PHE A 124 8.51 23.15 1.31
N PRO A 125 9.74 22.96 0.81
CA PRO A 125 9.97 22.62 -0.59
C PRO A 125 9.45 21.21 -0.91
N THR A 126 9.07 20.97 -2.17
CA THR A 126 8.69 19.65 -2.67
C THR A 126 9.51 19.31 -3.92
N ALA A 127 9.92 18.04 -4.03
CA ALA A 127 10.56 17.49 -5.22
C ALA A 127 9.51 16.80 -6.10
N GLY A 128 9.64 16.95 -7.42
CA GLY A 128 8.79 16.24 -8.38
C GLY A 128 9.03 14.72 -8.36
N ASN A 129 8.01 13.95 -8.68
CA ASN A 129 8.17 12.52 -8.96
C ASN A 129 8.68 12.34 -10.39
N THR A 130 9.85 11.74 -10.55
CA THR A 130 10.50 11.51 -11.84
C THR A 130 10.13 10.16 -12.47
N ALA A 131 9.26 9.37 -11.85
CA ALA A 131 8.94 8.01 -12.31
C ALA A 131 8.33 7.96 -13.73
N ALA A 132 7.63 9.02 -14.16
CA ALA A 132 7.07 9.14 -15.51
C ALA A 132 8.00 9.86 -16.50
N GLY A 133 9.22 10.19 -16.09
CA GLY A 133 10.20 10.85 -16.98
C GLY A 133 10.58 9.96 -18.15
N GLY A 134 10.57 10.53 -19.37
CA GLY A 134 10.92 9.81 -20.59
C GLY A 134 9.80 8.97 -21.23
N LEU A 135 8.61 8.85 -20.61
CA LEU A 135 7.52 8.06 -21.19
C LEU A 135 6.98 8.64 -22.52
N ALA A 136 7.11 9.94 -22.74
CA ALA A 136 6.68 10.58 -24.00
C ALA A 136 7.50 10.11 -25.20
N ASP A 137 8.78 9.78 -24.99
CA ASP A 137 9.70 9.30 -26.03
C ASP A 137 9.82 7.77 -26.08
N ALA A 138 9.14 7.07 -25.18
CA ALA A 138 9.25 5.62 -25.04
C ALA A 138 8.59 4.87 -26.20
N SER A 139 9.23 3.81 -26.66
CA SER A 139 8.63 2.87 -27.61
C SER A 139 7.44 2.12 -27.00
N VAL A 140 6.58 1.55 -27.84
CA VAL A 140 5.43 0.76 -27.39
C VAL A 140 5.84 -0.38 -26.43
N ILE A 141 7.00 -1.01 -26.68
CA ILE A 141 7.49 -2.11 -25.84
C ILE A 141 7.93 -1.62 -24.46
N GLU A 142 8.58 -0.45 -24.40
CA GLU A 142 8.97 0.20 -23.14
C GLU A 142 7.74 0.66 -22.35
N LEU A 143 6.73 1.23 -23.01
CA LEU A 143 5.46 1.57 -22.38
C LEU A 143 4.78 0.33 -21.76
N ILE A 144 4.72 -0.78 -22.50
CA ILE A 144 4.18 -2.04 -21.96
C ILE A 144 5.00 -2.51 -20.77
N ALA A 145 6.34 -2.49 -20.87
CA ALA A 145 7.24 -2.88 -19.78
C ALA A 145 7.06 -1.98 -18.56
N PHE A 146 6.93 -0.66 -18.75
CA PHE A 146 6.67 0.30 -17.69
C PHE A 146 5.35 0.01 -16.95
N TYR A 147 4.22 -0.08 -17.67
CA TYR A 147 2.92 -0.29 -17.03
C TYR A 147 2.80 -1.67 -16.39
N VAL A 148 3.28 -2.73 -17.03
CA VAL A 148 3.30 -4.07 -16.42
C VAL A 148 4.23 -4.08 -15.20
N GLY A 149 5.43 -3.54 -15.35
CA GLY A 149 6.42 -3.47 -14.27
C GLY A 149 5.93 -2.66 -13.07
N THR A 150 5.35 -1.47 -13.31
CA THR A 150 4.76 -0.65 -12.23
C THR A 150 3.56 -1.34 -11.61
N GLY A 151 2.70 -2.02 -12.35
CA GLY A 151 1.60 -2.81 -11.78
C GLY A 151 2.08 -3.88 -10.80
N ILE A 152 3.17 -4.58 -11.12
CA ILE A 152 3.82 -5.55 -10.22
C ILE A 152 4.43 -4.85 -8.99
N GLN A 153 5.12 -3.72 -9.21
CA GLN A 153 5.70 -2.93 -8.13
C GLN A 153 4.64 -2.43 -7.15
N LEU A 154 3.54 -1.85 -7.64
CA LEU A 154 2.45 -1.32 -6.83
C LEU A 154 1.77 -2.42 -5.99
N PHE A 155 1.67 -3.65 -6.51
CA PHE A 155 1.27 -4.79 -5.68
C PHE A 155 2.29 -5.08 -4.57
N GLY A 156 3.59 -5.01 -4.87
CA GLY A 156 4.67 -5.11 -3.87
C GLY A 156 4.54 -4.04 -2.78
N GLU A 157 4.22 -2.80 -3.16
CA GLU A 157 4.00 -1.69 -2.24
C GLU A 157 2.78 -1.92 -1.33
N GLU A 158 1.74 -2.58 -1.83
CA GLU A 158 0.63 -3.00 -0.97
C GLU A 158 1.06 -4.03 0.08
N LEU A 159 1.91 -5.00 -0.29
CA LEU A 159 2.48 -5.94 0.69
C LEU A 159 3.33 -5.22 1.74
N VAL A 160 4.14 -4.24 1.32
CA VAL A 160 4.97 -3.39 2.19
C VAL A 160 4.15 -2.63 3.23
N VAL A 161 2.90 -2.32 2.95
CA VAL A 161 1.99 -1.62 3.88
C VAL A 161 1.12 -2.59 4.67
N ILE A 162 0.51 -3.57 3.99
CA ILE A 162 -0.49 -4.45 4.60
C ILE A 162 0.13 -5.44 5.58
N ILE A 163 1.35 -5.94 5.32
CA ILE A 163 2.05 -6.85 6.25
C ILE A 163 2.37 -6.14 7.57
N PRO A 164 3.03 -4.96 7.60
CA PRO A 164 3.21 -4.19 8.83
C PRO A 164 1.89 -3.79 9.50
N PHE A 165 0.88 -3.37 8.73
CA PHE A 165 -0.44 -3.05 9.27
C PHE A 165 -1.03 -4.23 10.06
N LEU A 166 -1.04 -5.43 9.47
CA LEU A 166 -1.54 -6.64 10.13
C LEU A 166 -0.67 -7.06 11.32
N ALA A 167 0.64 -6.87 11.23
CA ALA A 167 1.56 -7.13 12.32
C ALA A 167 1.24 -6.26 13.54
N VAL A 168 1.15 -4.95 13.36
CA VAL A 168 0.85 -4.00 14.45
C VAL A 168 -0.57 -4.26 14.99
N LEU A 169 -1.56 -4.45 14.12
CA LEU A 169 -2.93 -4.75 14.51
C LEU A 169 -3.00 -6.02 15.37
N SER A 170 -2.35 -7.10 14.92
CA SER A 170 -2.33 -8.39 15.64
C SER A 170 -1.61 -8.27 16.99
N ILE A 171 -0.44 -7.64 17.02
CA ILE A 171 0.36 -7.49 18.24
C ILE A 171 -0.39 -6.64 19.27
N LEU A 172 -0.92 -5.49 18.88
CA LEU A 172 -1.63 -4.60 19.81
C LEU A 172 -2.90 -5.24 20.35
N HIS A 173 -3.70 -5.87 19.48
CA HIS A 173 -4.96 -6.46 19.90
C HIS A 173 -4.77 -7.77 20.67
N SER A 174 -4.03 -8.73 20.11
CA SER A 174 -3.92 -10.08 20.68
C SER A 174 -2.92 -10.20 21.83
N ARG A 175 -1.92 -9.30 21.94
CA ARG A 175 -0.88 -9.38 22.98
C ARG A 175 -1.03 -8.31 24.05
N PHE A 176 -1.34 -7.09 23.63
CA PHE A 176 -1.46 -5.96 24.55
C PHE A 176 -2.91 -5.64 24.91
N HIS A 177 -3.87 -6.42 24.41
CA HIS A 177 -5.31 -6.26 24.68
C HIS A 177 -5.84 -4.83 24.42
N VAL A 178 -5.22 -4.14 23.47
CA VAL A 178 -5.67 -2.82 23.01
C VAL A 178 -6.99 -3.01 22.24
N SER A 179 -7.95 -2.09 22.42
CA SER A 179 -9.23 -2.17 21.72
C SER A 179 -9.04 -2.19 20.20
N ARG A 180 -9.92 -2.89 19.47
CA ARG A 180 -9.84 -3.07 18.03
C ARG A 180 -9.66 -1.75 17.26
N LYS A 181 -10.47 -0.73 17.57
CA LYS A 181 -10.37 0.60 16.92
C LYS A 181 -9.02 1.26 17.13
N LYS A 182 -8.49 1.25 18.36
CA LYS A 182 -7.17 1.82 18.66
C LYS A 182 -6.06 1.03 17.98
N SER A 183 -6.17 -0.30 17.93
CA SER A 183 -5.19 -1.15 17.24
C SER A 183 -5.17 -0.89 15.73
N ILE A 184 -6.34 -0.70 15.09
CA ILE A 184 -6.44 -0.32 13.67
C ILE A 184 -5.82 1.07 13.43
N PHE A 185 -6.13 2.04 14.30
CA PHE A 185 -5.59 3.41 14.18
C PHE A 185 -4.06 3.40 14.22
N TRP A 186 -3.46 2.71 15.21
CA TRP A 186 -2.01 2.63 15.32
C TRP A 186 -1.38 1.82 14.17
N ALA A 187 -2.01 0.71 13.78
CA ALA A 187 -1.56 -0.07 12.63
C ALA A 187 -1.53 0.77 11.35
N PHE A 188 -2.57 1.57 11.14
CA PHE A 188 -2.68 2.51 10.02
C PHE A 188 -1.56 3.58 10.08
N LEU A 189 -1.39 4.26 11.21
CA LEU A 189 -0.37 5.30 11.37
C LEU A 189 1.05 4.75 11.16
N VAL A 190 1.38 3.63 11.81
CA VAL A 190 2.71 3.01 11.70
C VAL A 190 3.00 2.56 10.27
N SER A 191 2.03 1.96 9.59
CA SER A 191 2.23 1.52 8.20
C SER A 191 2.33 2.69 7.21
N ALA A 192 1.62 3.80 7.44
CA ALA A 192 1.71 5.00 6.62
C ALA A 192 3.08 5.70 6.81
N VAL A 193 3.55 5.85 8.05
CA VAL A 193 4.88 6.39 8.34
C VAL A 193 5.98 5.50 7.77
N TRP A 194 5.85 4.18 7.91
CA TRP A 194 6.76 3.21 7.33
C TRP A 194 6.87 3.38 5.80
N PHE A 195 5.73 3.44 5.12
CA PHE A 195 5.68 3.65 3.67
C PHE A 195 6.33 4.97 3.26
N GLY A 196 5.99 6.07 3.94
CA GLY A 196 6.62 7.37 3.70
C GLY A 196 8.13 7.33 3.90
N ALA A 197 8.61 6.67 4.96
CA ALA A 197 10.04 6.54 5.25
C ALA A 197 10.82 5.81 4.15
N LEU A 198 10.23 4.78 3.53
CA LEU A 198 10.84 4.10 2.38
C LEU A 198 10.97 4.99 1.14
N HIS A 199 10.19 6.07 1.04
CA HIS A 199 10.25 7.03 -0.05
C HIS A 199 11.23 8.18 0.18
N LEU A 200 11.92 8.24 1.32
CA LEU A 200 12.94 9.28 1.59
C LEU A 200 14.00 9.40 0.48
N PRO A 201 14.61 8.31 -0.02
CA PRO A 201 15.58 8.41 -1.11
C PRO A 201 14.98 8.99 -2.39
N THR A 202 13.75 8.61 -2.74
CA THR A 202 13.04 9.09 -3.94
C THR A 202 12.82 10.60 -3.92
N TYR A 203 12.57 11.16 -2.74
CA TYR A 203 12.29 12.59 -2.56
C TYR A 203 13.46 13.35 -1.90
N GLN A 204 14.71 12.94 -2.22
CA GLN A 204 15.93 13.65 -1.80
C GLN A 204 16.02 13.87 -0.27
N TRP A 205 15.57 12.88 0.51
CA TRP A 205 15.53 12.91 1.98
C TRP A 205 14.62 13.99 2.56
N ASN A 206 13.67 14.52 1.79
CA ASN A 206 12.67 15.45 2.28
C ASN A 206 11.67 14.74 3.19
N ILE A 207 11.92 14.81 4.50
CA ILE A 207 11.12 14.13 5.53
C ILE A 207 9.66 14.60 5.51
N VAL A 208 9.42 15.92 5.35
CA VAL A 208 8.06 16.47 5.35
C VAL A 208 7.28 15.93 4.15
N GLN A 209 7.86 15.96 2.96
CA GLN A 209 7.22 15.42 1.76
C GLN A 209 6.97 13.91 1.90
N ALA A 210 7.97 13.15 2.30
CA ALA A 210 7.89 11.70 2.40
C ALA A 210 6.83 11.24 3.43
N ILE A 211 6.76 11.88 4.59
CA ILE A 211 5.85 11.48 5.66
C ILE A 211 4.46 12.09 5.48
N VAL A 212 4.36 13.40 5.16
CA VAL A 212 3.07 14.09 5.10
C VAL A 212 2.36 13.84 3.78
N ILE A 213 3.06 13.98 2.64
CA ILE A 213 2.43 13.81 1.33
C ILE A 213 2.34 12.33 0.98
N ILE A 214 3.46 11.60 0.96
CA ILE A 214 3.47 10.20 0.50
C ILE A 214 2.88 9.27 1.56
N GLY A 215 3.27 9.40 2.82
CA GLY A 215 2.63 8.68 3.93
C GLY A 215 1.16 9.05 4.07
N GLY A 216 0.79 10.33 3.86
CA GLY A 216 -0.58 10.80 3.84
C GLY A 216 -1.42 10.24 2.68
N ALA A 217 -0.86 10.10 1.48
CA ALA A 217 -1.51 9.45 0.33
C ALA A 217 -1.95 8.01 0.67
N ARG A 218 -1.20 7.31 1.53
CA ARG A 218 -1.57 5.97 2.00
C ARG A 218 -2.88 5.93 2.77
N ILE A 219 -3.38 7.08 3.25
CA ILE A 219 -4.69 7.16 3.93
C ILE A 219 -5.77 6.60 3.02
N ALA A 220 -5.89 7.09 1.79
CA ALA A 220 -6.91 6.66 0.85
C ALA A 220 -6.77 5.16 0.51
N LEU A 221 -5.56 4.72 0.15
CA LEU A 221 -5.31 3.36 -0.30
C LEU A 221 -5.45 2.33 0.85
N THR A 222 -4.97 2.67 2.06
CA THR A 222 -5.13 1.78 3.22
C THR A 222 -6.60 1.72 3.67
N LEU A 223 -7.39 2.80 3.52
CA LEU A 223 -8.83 2.76 3.77
C LEU A 223 -9.55 1.80 2.83
N ALA A 224 -9.10 1.63 1.57
CA ALA A 224 -9.64 0.62 0.66
C ALA A 224 -9.48 -0.80 1.25
N PHE A 225 -8.29 -1.10 1.81
CA PHE A 225 -8.05 -2.35 2.53
C PHE A 225 -8.86 -2.44 3.83
N ILE A 226 -8.90 -1.38 4.65
CA ILE A 226 -9.68 -1.35 5.90
C ILE A 226 -11.16 -1.60 5.62
N ARG A 227 -11.71 -1.05 4.53
CA ARG A 227 -13.11 -1.22 4.16
C ARG A 227 -13.42 -2.65 3.74
N THR A 228 -12.59 -3.26 2.92
CA THR A 228 -12.88 -4.53 2.22
C THR A 228 -12.16 -5.74 2.80
N LYS A 229 -11.09 -5.54 3.58
CA LYS A 229 -10.15 -6.56 4.07
C LYS A 229 -9.62 -7.44 2.91
N ASN A 230 -9.40 -6.81 1.76
CA ASN A 230 -8.97 -7.47 0.54
C ASN A 230 -7.85 -6.65 -0.13
N ILE A 231 -6.65 -7.22 -0.18
CA ILE A 231 -5.48 -6.55 -0.75
C ILE A 231 -5.67 -6.20 -2.23
N TRP A 232 -6.45 -6.98 -2.99
CA TRP A 232 -6.71 -6.68 -4.40
C TRP A 232 -7.44 -5.36 -4.60
N VAL A 233 -8.25 -4.92 -3.62
CA VAL A 233 -8.99 -3.65 -3.73
C VAL A 233 -8.05 -2.47 -3.51
N SER A 234 -7.16 -2.52 -2.53
CA SER A 234 -6.14 -1.47 -2.36
C SER A 234 -5.13 -1.48 -3.50
N THR A 235 -4.68 -2.65 -3.98
CA THR A 235 -3.82 -2.76 -5.17
C THR A 235 -4.49 -2.15 -6.40
N GLY A 236 -5.75 -2.48 -6.68
CA GLY A 236 -6.46 -1.93 -7.82
C GLY A 236 -6.64 -0.40 -7.72
N ALA A 237 -6.95 0.12 -6.53
CA ALA A 237 -7.02 1.56 -6.30
C ALA A 237 -5.66 2.24 -6.53
N HIS A 238 -4.57 1.61 -6.08
CA HIS A 238 -3.21 2.11 -6.25
C HIS A 238 -2.80 2.14 -7.73
N ILE A 239 -3.03 1.03 -8.44
CA ILE A 239 -2.74 0.95 -9.89
C ILE A 239 -3.51 2.01 -10.67
N ILE A 240 -4.82 2.15 -10.43
CA ILE A 240 -5.64 3.16 -11.10
C ILE A 240 -5.10 4.57 -10.83
N ASN A 241 -4.78 4.87 -9.56
CA ASN A 241 -4.23 6.17 -9.18
C ASN A 241 -2.95 6.49 -9.94
N ASP A 242 -1.97 5.61 -9.87
CA ASP A 242 -0.63 5.87 -10.41
C ASP A 242 -0.62 5.85 -11.94
N TRP A 243 -1.32 4.90 -12.55
CA TRP A 243 -1.38 4.82 -14.01
C TRP A 243 -2.10 6.01 -14.64
N VAL A 244 -3.16 6.54 -14.00
CA VAL A 244 -3.80 7.78 -14.45
C VAL A 244 -2.83 8.96 -14.35
N LEU A 245 -2.10 9.08 -13.23
CA LEU A 245 -1.13 10.17 -13.04
C LEU A 245 0.06 10.07 -14.02
N PHE A 246 0.61 8.88 -14.23
CA PHE A 246 1.70 8.66 -15.18
C PHE A 246 1.26 8.95 -16.62
N THR A 247 0.06 8.47 -17.01
CA THR A 247 -0.48 8.74 -18.33
C THR A 247 -0.74 10.23 -18.53
N ALA A 248 -1.28 10.92 -17.52
CA ALA A 248 -1.49 12.37 -17.59
C ALA A 248 -0.17 13.14 -17.74
N ALA A 249 0.88 12.75 -16.99
CA ALA A 249 2.20 13.35 -17.09
C ALA A 249 2.83 13.11 -18.49
N MET A 250 2.72 11.90 -19.02
CA MET A 250 3.17 11.56 -20.37
C MET A 250 2.46 12.42 -21.44
N LEU A 251 1.12 12.49 -21.38
CA LEU A 251 0.34 13.27 -22.34
C LEU A 251 0.65 14.76 -22.27
N PHE A 252 0.88 15.28 -21.06
CA PHE A 252 1.30 16.67 -20.88
C PHE A 252 2.66 16.93 -21.55
N ALA A 253 3.62 16.03 -21.37
CA ALA A 253 4.95 16.15 -21.99
C ALA A 253 4.94 16.06 -23.52
N LEU A 254 3.93 15.36 -24.12
CA LEU A 254 3.78 15.31 -25.59
C LEU A 254 3.24 16.60 -26.21
N VAL A 255 2.61 17.49 -25.44
CA VAL A 255 1.98 18.73 -25.93
C VAL A 255 2.69 20.01 -25.46
N SER A 256 3.69 19.88 -24.57
CA SER A 256 4.53 20.98 -24.09
C SER A 256 5.81 21.13 -24.91
#